data_92aab000c4aa61a588d4be1b84b92a75
#
_entry.id   92aab000c4aa61a588d4be1b84b92a75
#
_cell.length_a   1.000
_cell.length_b   1.000
_cell.length_c   1.000
_cell.angle_alpha   90.00
_cell.angle_beta   90.00
_cell.angle_gamma   90.00
#
_symmetry.space_group_name_H-M   'P 1'
#
loop_
_entity.id
_entity.type
_entity.pdbx_description
1 polymer ?
#
loop_
_entity_poly.entity_id
_entity_poly.type
_entity_poly.pdbx_seq_one_letter_code
_entity_poly.pdbx_strand_id
1 'polypeptide(L)'
;MYEEYIKQLHIEAKLRNLADSSIKTYTDFILRFLEYTGKDPQDISAQDVRDFLLFKQETIAATTLNHYNSAIHFFFRRVLHKPWDDDLIPRMKEDYHLPTILSLEEINYLLEYVDDIKYKAIFSLLYGSGLRVSEAVYLDYCDISRTNMTVHVRKSKSRIDRYTILSQKSLDILTEYWF
;
A
#
# COMPACT_ATOMS: atom_id res chain seq x y z
N MET A 1 3.09 -7.41 -27.60
CA MET A 1 1.70 -7.95 -27.75
C MET A 1 0.71 -7.21 -26.85
N TYR A 2 1.02 -6.92 -25.57
CA TYR A 2 0.06 -6.36 -24.61
C TYR A 2 0.17 -4.84 -24.37
N GLU A 3 1.07 -4.13 -25.07
CA GLU A 3 1.39 -2.71 -24.82
C GLU A 3 0.18 -1.78 -24.89
N GLU A 4 -0.69 -1.96 -25.89
CA GLU A 4 -1.86 -1.11 -26.07
C GLU A 4 -2.87 -1.31 -24.92
N TYR A 5 -3.07 -2.54 -24.47
CA TYR A 5 -3.94 -2.83 -23.33
C TYR A 5 -3.40 -2.27 -22.01
N ILE A 6 -2.08 -2.32 -21.81
CA ILE A 6 -1.44 -1.71 -20.62
C ILE A 6 -1.51 -0.19 -20.67
N LYS A 7 -1.34 0.42 -21.85
CA LYS A 7 -1.53 1.86 -22.02
C LYS A 7 -2.98 2.27 -21.69
N GLN A 8 -3.96 1.50 -22.17
CA GLN A 8 -5.37 1.73 -21.83
C GLN A 8 -5.64 1.55 -20.33
N LEU A 9 -5.04 0.55 -19.68
CA LEU A 9 -5.10 0.37 -18.22
C LEU A 9 -4.63 1.63 -17.48
N HIS A 10 -3.49 2.20 -17.90
CA HIS A 10 -2.96 3.42 -17.30
C HIS A 10 -3.88 4.62 -17.50
N ILE A 11 -4.47 4.79 -18.69
CA ILE A 11 -5.44 5.85 -18.97
C ILE A 11 -6.65 5.72 -18.05
N GLU A 12 -7.26 4.53 -18.00
CA GLU A 12 -8.44 4.26 -17.18
C GLU A 12 -8.19 4.41 -15.67
N ALA A 13 -6.99 4.05 -15.21
CA ALA A 13 -6.59 4.21 -13.82
C ALA A 13 -6.36 5.68 -13.47
N LYS A 14 -5.69 6.46 -14.33
CA LYS A 14 -5.49 7.90 -14.15
C LYS A 14 -6.79 8.68 -14.16
N LEU A 15 -7.71 8.39 -15.07
CA LEU A 15 -9.05 9.01 -15.11
C LEU A 15 -9.82 8.83 -13.78
N ARG A 16 -9.54 7.76 -13.05
CA ARG A 16 -10.13 7.48 -11.73
C ARG A 16 -9.26 7.91 -10.58
N ASN A 17 -8.20 8.67 -10.88
CA ASN A 17 -7.29 9.21 -9.89
C ASN A 17 -6.67 8.11 -8.97
N LEU A 18 -6.37 6.92 -9.52
CA LEU A 18 -5.63 5.91 -8.77
C LEU A 18 -4.21 6.42 -8.47
N ALA A 19 -3.65 6.00 -7.32
CA ALA A 19 -2.28 6.32 -6.98
C ALA A 19 -1.30 5.61 -7.94
N ASP A 20 -0.16 6.24 -8.25
CA ASP A 20 0.85 5.67 -9.16
C ASP A 20 1.35 4.29 -8.68
N SER A 21 1.49 4.11 -7.35
CA SER A 21 1.83 2.81 -6.77
C SER A 21 0.77 1.74 -7.05
N SER A 22 -0.52 2.09 -7.03
CA SER A 22 -1.60 1.17 -7.37
C SER A 22 -1.61 0.85 -8.87
N ILE A 23 -1.36 1.84 -9.73
CA ILE A 23 -1.24 1.65 -11.17
C ILE A 23 -0.10 0.68 -11.48
N LYS A 24 1.06 0.88 -10.86
CA LYS A 24 2.22 -0.02 -11.00
C LYS A 24 1.87 -1.44 -10.58
N THR A 25 1.27 -1.61 -9.41
CA THR A 25 0.87 -2.93 -8.89
C THR A 25 -0.15 -3.62 -9.81
N TYR A 26 -1.14 -2.89 -10.31
CA TYR A 26 -2.12 -3.43 -11.26
C TYR A 26 -1.45 -3.85 -12.57
N THR A 27 -0.54 -3.02 -13.08
CA THR A 27 0.23 -3.35 -14.29
C THR A 27 1.01 -4.65 -14.13
N ASP A 28 1.77 -4.80 -13.03
CA ASP A 28 2.54 -6.00 -12.75
C ASP A 28 1.64 -7.25 -12.62
N PHE A 29 0.50 -7.12 -11.98
CA PHE A 29 -0.44 -8.22 -11.82
C PHE A 29 -1.10 -8.63 -13.15
N ILE A 30 -1.50 -7.66 -13.95
CA ILE A 30 -2.10 -7.92 -15.26
C ILE A 30 -1.10 -8.54 -16.22
N LEU A 31 0.15 -8.06 -16.27
CA LEU A 31 1.18 -8.67 -17.11
C LEU A 31 1.39 -10.15 -16.76
N ARG A 32 1.52 -10.49 -15.48
CA ARG A 32 1.65 -11.89 -15.04
C ARG A 32 0.44 -12.74 -15.37
N PHE A 33 -0.77 -12.16 -15.32
CA PHE A 33 -2.00 -12.84 -15.71
C PHE A 33 -2.03 -13.11 -17.23
N LEU A 34 -1.69 -12.11 -18.04
CA LEU A 34 -1.65 -12.23 -19.50
C LEU A 34 -0.57 -13.20 -19.96
N GLU A 35 0.60 -13.21 -19.32
CA GLU A 35 1.66 -14.18 -19.55
C GLU A 35 1.21 -15.62 -19.23
N TYR A 36 0.48 -15.82 -18.14
CA TYR A 36 -0.06 -17.12 -17.77
C TYR A 36 -1.06 -17.66 -18.80
N THR A 37 -1.99 -16.80 -19.26
CA THR A 37 -3.00 -17.23 -20.22
C THR A 37 -2.43 -17.46 -21.62
N GLY A 38 -1.44 -16.66 -22.03
CA GLY A 38 -0.85 -16.69 -23.38
C GLY A 38 -1.83 -16.35 -24.51
N LYS A 39 -3.05 -15.87 -24.16
CA LYS A 39 -4.15 -15.58 -25.09
C LYS A 39 -4.15 -14.09 -25.49
N ASP A 40 -4.85 -13.79 -26.58
CA ASP A 40 -5.27 -12.41 -26.82
C ASP A 40 -6.20 -11.97 -25.67
N PRO A 41 -6.03 -10.77 -25.10
CA PRO A 41 -6.87 -10.28 -24.02
C PRO A 41 -8.36 -10.30 -24.33
N GLN A 42 -8.76 -10.14 -25.60
CA GLN A 42 -10.16 -10.23 -26.01
C GLN A 42 -10.72 -11.66 -25.98
N ASP A 43 -9.86 -12.68 -26.04
CA ASP A 43 -10.28 -14.09 -25.99
C ASP A 43 -10.28 -14.68 -24.57
N ILE A 44 -9.79 -13.92 -23.58
CA ILE A 44 -9.76 -14.35 -22.19
C ILE A 44 -11.18 -14.42 -21.62
N SER A 45 -11.51 -15.57 -21.05
CA SER A 45 -12.81 -15.84 -20.40
C SER A 45 -12.75 -15.69 -18.88
N ALA A 46 -13.90 -15.67 -18.21
CA ALA A 46 -14.01 -15.74 -16.76
C ALA A 46 -13.38 -17.03 -16.18
N GLN A 47 -13.47 -18.15 -16.93
CA GLN A 47 -12.83 -19.41 -16.53
C GLN A 47 -11.31 -19.31 -16.51
N ASP A 48 -10.69 -18.61 -17.46
CA ASP A 48 -9.22 -18.37 -17.46
C ASP A 48 -8.78 -17.58 -16.23
N VAL A 49 -9.60 -16.63 -15.78
CA VAL A 49 -9.33 -15.88 -14.54
C VAL A 49 -9.40 -16.80 -13.33
N ARG A 50 -10.44 -17.63 -13.26
CA ARG A 50 -10.61 -18.61 -12.17
C ARG A 50 -9.44 -19.58 -12.09
N ASP A 51 -9.00 -20.13 -13.21
CA ASP A 51 -7.89 -21.07 -13.29
C ASP A 51 -6.57 -20.41 -12.85
N PHE A 52 -6.33 -19.17 -13.27
CA PHE A 52 -5.18 -18.40 -12.82
C PHE A 52 -5.19 -18.13 -11.31
N LEU A 53 -6.34 -17.74 -10.76
CA LEU A 53 -6.46 -17.48 -9.31
C LEU A 53 -6.27 -18.75 -8.49
N LEU A 54 -6.80 -19.89 -8.95
CA LEU A 54 -6.59 -21.19 -8.31
C LEU A 54 -5.10 -21.60 -8.35
N PHE A 55 -4.43 -21.41 -9.49
CA PHE A 55 -2.99 -21.63 -9.61
C PHE A 55 -2.18 -20.77 -8.65
N LYS A 56 -2.54 -19.49 -8.51
CA LYS A 56 -1.85 -18.58 -7.59
C LYS A 56 -2.12 -18.88 -6.12
N GLN A 57 -3.31 -19.37 -5.80
CA GLN A 57 -3.71 -19.68 -4.42
C GLN A 57 -2.76 -20.66 -3.72
N GLU A 58 -2.10 -21.54 -4.47
CA GLU A 58 -1.17 -22.51 -3.91
C GLU A 58 0.11 -21.87 -3.34
N THR A 59 0.45 -20.65 -3.79
CA THR A 59 1.76 -20.04 -3.50
C THR A 59 1.71 -18.68 -2.83
N ILE A 60 0.54 -18.02 -2.77
CA ILE A 60 0.40 -16.65 -2.23
C ILE A 60 -0.72 -16.55 -1.20
N ALA A 61 -0.59 -15.58 -0.29
CA ALA A 61 -1.60 -15.31 0.73
C ALA A 61 -2.92 -14.80 0.14
N ALA A 62 -4.04 -15.07 0.83
CA ALA A 62 -5.39 -14.66 0.44
C ALA A 62 -5.52 -13.15 0.15
N THR A 63 -4.88 -12.29 0.96
CA THR A 63 -4.83 -10.85 0.75
C THR A 63 -4.20 -10.47 -0.59
N THR A 64 -3.08 -11.10 -0.94
CA THR A 64 -2.39 -10.86 -2.23
C THR A 64 -3.26 -11.38 -3.39
N LEU A 65 -3.91 -12.54 -3.21
CA LEU A 65 -4.83 -13.09 -4.22
C LEU A 65 -6.01 -12.15 -4.47
N ASN A 66 -6.58 -11.56 -3.42
CA ASN A 66 -7.64 -10.56 -3.54
C ASN A 66 -7.18 -9.27 -4.26
N HIS A 67 -5.90 -8.91 -4.16
CA HIS A 67 -5.34 -7.82 -4.96
C HIS A 67 -5.25 -8.19 -6.44
N TYR A 68 -4.84 -9.43 -6.79
CA TYR A 68 -4.93 -9.93 -8.17
C TYR A 68 -6.35 -9.89 -8.70
N ASN A 69 -7.31 -10.41 -7.93
CA ASN A 69 -8.74 -10.35 -8.28
C ASN A 69 -9.19 -8.92 -8.59
N SER A 70 -8.83 -7.96 -7.73
CA SER A 70 -9.19 -6.54 -7.93
C SER A 70 -8.56 -5.94 -9.19
N ALA A 71 -7.30 -6.26 -9.49
CA ALA A 71 -6.61 -5.78 -10.69
C ALA A 71 -7.23 -6.37 -11.96
N ILE A 72 -7.50 -7.68 -11.97
CA ILE A 72 -8.11 -8.37 -13.11
C ILE A 72 -9.56 -7.90 -13.31
N HIS A 73 -10.33 -7.72 -12.23
CA HIS A 73 -11.67 -7.14 -12.29
C HIS A 73 -11.65 -5.74 -12.93
N PHE A 74 -10.71 -4.89 -12.49
CA PHE A 74 -10.53 -3.57 -13.08
C PHE A 74 -10.22 -3.65 -14.58
N PHE A 75 -9.32 -4.53 -14.97
CA PHE A 75 -8.91 -4.74 -16.36
C PHE A 75 -10.08 -5.23 -17.23
N PHE A 76 -10.81 -6.24 -16.77
CA PHE A 76 -12.00 -6.75 -17.48
C PHE A 76 -13.05 -5.68 -17.69
N ARG A 77 -13.39 -4.94 -16.62
CA ARG A 77 -14.48 -3.96 -16.66
C ARG A 77 -14.12 -2.67 -17.39
N ARG A 78 -12.86 -2.22 -17.30
CA ARG A 78 -12.46 -0.88 -17.76
C ARG A 78 -11.64 -0.89 -19.05
N VAL A 79 -10.94 -1.98 -19.32
CA VAL A 79 -10.08 -2.08 -20.51
C VAL A 79 -10.71 -2.99 -21.56
N LEU A 80 -11.17 -4.18 -21.15
CA LEU A 80 -11.77 -5.13 -22.07
C LEU A 80 -13.27 -4.92 -22.29
N HIS A 81 -13.93 -4.12 -21.43
CA HIS A 81 -15.39 -3.90 -21.41
C HIS A 81 -16.21 -5.17 -21.31
N LYS A 82 -15.68 -6.20 -20.63
CA LYS A 82 -16.31 -7.49 -20.43
C LYS A 82 -17.12 -7.53 -19.11
N PRO A 83 -18.17 -8.35 -19.04
CA PRO A 83 -18.87 -8.59 -17.78
C PRO A 83 -17.95 -9.27 -16.76
N TRP A 84 -18.24 -9.08 -15.49
CA TRP A 84 -17.58 -9.76 -14.39
C TRP A 84 -18.63 -10.58 -13.63
N ASP A 85 -18.27 -11.80 -13.28
CA ASP A 85 -19.13 -12.74 -12.58
C ASP A 85 -18.53 -13.00 -11.17
N ASP A 86 -19.13 -12.39 -10.16
CA ASP A 86 -18.70 -12.51 -8.77
C ASP A 86 -18.97 -13.92 -8.18
N ASP A 87 -19.94 -14.64 -8.73
CA ASP A 87 -20.25 -16.02 -8.30
C ASP A 87 -19.19 -17.01 -8.82
N LEU A 88 -18.74 -16.80 -10.05
CA LEU A 88 -17.70 -17.63 -10.66
C LEU A 88 -16.29 -17.29 -10.13
N ILE A 89 -16.05 -16.01 -9.81
CA ILE A 89 -14.74 -15.49 -9.37
C ILE A 89 -14.90 -14.79 -8.00
N PRO A 90 -15.20 -15.54 -6.94
CA PRO A 90 -15.42 -14.97 -5.62
C PRO A 90 -14.11 -14.43 -5.03
N ARG A 91 -14.24 -13.48 -4.11
CA ARG A 91 -13.12 -13.06 -3.28
C ARG A 91 -12.81 -14.14 -2.24
N MET A 92 -11.53 -14.32 -1.96
CA MET A 92 -11.08 -15.23 -0.93
C MET A 92 -11.35 -14.63 0.46
N LYS A 93 -11.81 -15.46 1.38
CA LYS A 93 -11.92 -15.08 2.79
C LYS A 93 -10.51 -14.88 3.36
N GLU A 94 -10.29 -13.77 4.02
CA GLU A 94 -9.03 -13.43 4.66
C GLU A 94 -9.08 -13.77 6.14
N ASP A 95 -8.02 -14.38 6.65
CA ASP A 95 -7.85 -14.57 8.08
C ASP A 95 -7.20 -13.33 8.68
N TYR A 96 -7.84 -12.78 9.69
CA TYR A 96 -7.34 -11.60 10.41
C TYR A 96 -6.53 -12.03 11.63
N HIS A 97 -5.24 -11.79 11.58
CA HIS A 97 -4.36 -11.90 12.74
C HIS A 97 -4.09 -10.51 13.31
N LEU A 98 -4.31 -10.35 14.62
CA LEU A 98 -3.91 -9.13 15.31
C LEU A 98 -2.37 -9.04 15.33
N PRO A 99 -1.81 -7.86 15.04
CA PRO A 99 -0.36 -7.67 15.13
C PRO A 99 0.08 -7.79 16.59
N THR A 100 1.32 -8.23 16.80
CA THR A 100 1.96 -8.18 18.12
C THR A 100 2.17 -6.71 18.51
N ILE A 101 1.70 -6.34 19.68
CA ILE A 101 1.86 -5.00 20.24
C ILE A 101 3.05 -5.02 21.19
N LEU A 102 4.04 -4.17 20.95
CA LEU A 102 5.18 -4.01 21.82
C LEU A 102 4.80 -3.25 23.09
N SER A 103 5.34 -3.65 24.22
CA SER A 103 5.21 -2.93 25.48
C SER A 103 5.99 -1.61 25.46
N LEU A 104 5.68 -0.71 26.39
CA LEU A 104 6.44 0.53 26.54
C LEU A 104 7.92 0.29 26.86
N GLU A 105 8.22 -0.76 27.62
CA GLU A 105 9.58 -1.16 27.98
C GLU A 105 10.37 -1.62 26.76
N GLU A 106 9.76 -2.45 25.91
CA GLU A 106 10.37 -2.91 24.65
C GLU A 106 10.62 -1.75 23.68
N ILE A 107 9.70 -0.78 23.58
CA ILE A 107 9.88 0.43 22.77
C ILE A 107 11.01 1.31 23.31
N ASN A 108 11.09 1.50 24.62
CA ASN A 108 12.18 2.27 25.22
C ASN A 108 13.53 1.58 24.97
N TYR A 109 13.60 0.28 25.18
CA TYR A 109 14.79 -0.52 24.89
C TYR A 109 15.22 -0.40 23.41
N LEU A 110 14.27 -0.53 22.48
CA LEU A 110 14.52 -0.34 21.05
C LEU A 110 15.15 1.05 20.77
N LEU A 111 14.53 2.11 21.32
CA LEU A 111 15.03 3.49 21.12
C LEU A 111 16.40 3.73 21.73
N GLU A 112 16.74 3.07 22.82
CA GLU A 112 18.08 3.14 23.43
C GLU A 112 19.14 2.42 22.60
N TYR A 113 18.79 1.30 21.98
CA TYR A 113 19.70 0.43 21.21
C TYR A 113 19.98 0.92 19.79
N VAL A 114 19.20 1.88 19.29
CA VAL A 114 19.40 2.48 17.96
C VAL A 114 20.45 3.57 18.05
N ASP A 115 21.67 3.31 17.54
CA ASP A 115 22.79 4.27 17.55
C ASP A 115 22.59 5.43 16.58
N ASP A 116 22.01 5.16 15.40
CA ASP A 116 21.78 6.19 14.38
C ASP A 116 20.59 7.08 14.78
N ILE A 117 20.90 8.35 15.06
CA ILE A 117 19.93 9.36 15.51
C ILE A 117 18.78 9.57 14.52
N LYS A 118 19.01 9.41 13.22
CA LYS A 118 17.98 9.51 12.18
C LYS A 118 16.93 8.41 12.33
N TYR A 119 17.37 7.15 12.49
CA TYR A 119 16.45 6.04 12.69
C TYR A 119 15.77 6.12 14.06
N LYS A 120 16.47 6.57 15.08
CA LYS A 120 15.89 6.84 16.40
C LYS A 120 14.76 7.86 16.31
N ALA A 121 14.96 8.96 15.57
CA ALA A 121 13.93 9.97 15.31
C ALA A 121 12.73 9.39 14.56
N ILE A 122 12.95 8.60 13.50
CA ILE A 122 11.88 7.93 12.76
C ILE A 122 11.07 7.02 13.69
N PHE A 123 11.72 6.11 14.43
CA PHE A 123 11.00 5.18 15.33
C PHE A 123 10.23 5.90 16.43
N SER A 124 10.80 6.98 16.99
CA SER A 124 10.11 7.78 18.00
C SER A 124 8.83 8.44 17.47
N LEU A 125 8.85 8.90 16.21
CA LEU A 125 7.68 9.47 15.54
C LEU A 125 6.63 8.40 15.16
N LEU A 126 7.08 7.23 14.69
CA LEU A 126 6.16 6.12 14.38
C LEU A 126 5.35 5.73 15.61
N TYR A 127 6.02 5.58 16.75
CA TYR A 127 5.36 5.21 18.00
C TYR A 127 4.63 6.38 18.66
N GLY A 128 5.33 7.51 18.86
CA GLY A 128 4.82 8.64 19.65
C GLY A 128 3.75 9.45 18.94
N SER A 129 3.74 9.48 17.61
CA SER A 129 2.79 10.26 16.80
C SER A 129 1.86 9.39 15.94
N GLY A 130 2.04 8.07 15.93
CA GLY A 130 1.24 7.15 15.13
C GLY A 130 1.37 7.39 13.61
N LEU A 131 2.57 7.79 13.16
CA LEU A 131 2.85 7.99 11.75
C LEU A 131 3.03 6.66 11.03
N ARG A 132 2.67 6.61 9.73
CA ARG A 132 3.12 5.54 8.86
C ARG A 132 4.58 5.75 8.48
N VAL A 133 5.30 4.67 8.14
CA VAL A 133 6.72 4.76 7.72
C VAL A 133 6.91 5.79 6.60
N SER A 134 6.06 5.74 5.57
CA SER A 134 6.12 6.70 4.46
C SER A 134 5.85 8.15 4.89
N GLU A 135 4.96 8.37 5.86
CA GLU A 135 4.67 9.71 6.39
C GLU A 135 5.86 10.26 7.16
N ALA A 136 6.52 9.42 7.98
CA ALA A 136 7.71 9.84 8.73
C ALA A 136 8.92 10.14 7.81
N VAL A 137 9.10 9.36 6.74
CA VAL A 137 10.20 9.57 5.77
C VAL A 137 10.03 10.87 4.96
N TYR A 138 8.81 11.29 4.68
CA TYR A 138 8.51 12.51 3.93
C TYR A 138 8.21 13.74 4.80
N LEU A 139 8.47 13.63 6.11
CA LEU A 139 8.22 14.71 7.06
C LEU A 139 9.30 15.80 6.92
N ASP A 140 8.86 17.04 6.78
CA ASP A 140 9.72 18.21 6.76
C ASP A 140 9.78 18.89 8.13
N TYR A 141 10.86 19.66 8.38
CA TYR A 141 11.02 20.47 9.59
C TYR A 141 9.81 21.39 9.83
N CYS A 142 9.27 22.01 8.78
CA CYS A 142 8.12 22.90 8.88
C CYS A 142 6.81 22.21 9.24
N ASP A 143 6.77 20.88 9.22
CA ASP A 143 5.60 20.11 9.65
C ASP A 143 5.53 19.91 11.18
N ILE A 144 6.60 20.27 11.89
CA ILE A 144 6.70 20.12 13.34
C ILE A 144 6.37 21.43 14.03
N SER A 145 5.27 21.46 14.76
CA SER A 145 4.91 22.58 15.61
C SER A 145 5.37 22.34 17.06
N ARG A 146 6.48 22.95 17.44
CA ARG A 146 6.99 22.90 18.83
C ARG A 146 6.04 23.58 19.82
N THR A 147 5.39 24.65 19.40
CA THR A 147 4.47 25.41 20.25
C THR A 147 3.18 24.65 20.54
N ASN A 148 2.63 24.00 19.50
CA ASN A 148 1.38 23.27 19.62
C ASN A 148 1.55 21.79 19.97
N MET A 149 2.82 21.31 20.01
CA MET A 149 3.18 19.89 20.17
C MET A 149 2.41 19.01 19.19
N THR A 150 2.44 19.36 17.90
CA THR A 150 1.76 18.66 16.82
C THR A 150 2.66 18.43 15.63
N VAL A 151 2.32 17.38 14.87
CA VAL A 151 2.93 17.03 13.58
C VAL A 151 1.86 17.18 12.50
N HIS A 152 2.16 17.94 11.45
CA HIS A 152 1.33 18.06 10.26
C HIS A 152 1.68 16.95 9.27
N VAL A 153 0.76 16.02 9.05
CA VAL A 153 0.93 14.92 8.11
C VAL A 153 0.29 15.29 6.79
N ARG A 154 1.13 15.66 5.84
CA ARG A 154 0.70 16.00 4.47
C ARG A 154 0.54 14.74 3.63
N LYS A 155 -0.40 14.75 2.69
CA LYS A 155 -0.60 13.70 1.67
C LYS A 155 -0.65 12.28 2.23
N SER A 156 -1.44 12.08 3.29
CA SER A 156 -1.66 10.74 3.84
C SER A 156 -2.19 9.76 2.76
N LYS A 157 -2.20 8.46 3.04
CA LYS A 157 -2.75 7.43 2.12
C LYS A 157 -4.20 7.74 1.69
N SER A 158 -4.96 8.42 2.54
CA SER A 158 -6.33 8.89 2.26
C SER A 158 -6.39 10.20 1.47
N ARG A 159 -5.24 10.80 1.11
CA ARG A 159 -5.11 12.12 0.47
C ARG A 159 -5.71 13.27 1.29
N ILE A 160 -5.93 13.04 2.57
CA ILE A 160 -6.42 14.04 3.54
C ILE A 160 -5.28 14.37 4.48
N ASP A 161 -4.96 15.64 4.59
CA ASP A 161 -3.98 16.14 5.56
C ASP A 161 -4.57 16.03 6.97
N ARG A 162 -3.72 15.71 7.94
CA ARG A 162 -4.11 15.64 9.34
C ARG A 162 -3.02 16.15 10.27
N TYR A 163 -3.43 16.56 11.45
CA TYR A 163 -2.52 16.80 12.56
C TYR A 163 -2.55 15.62 13.53
N THR A 164 -1.39 15.31 14.09
CA THR A 164 -1.24 14.32 15.15
C THR A 164 -0.38 14.89 16.29
N ILE A 165 -0.38 14.22 17.42
CA ILE A 165 0.38 14.65 18.59
C ILE A 165 1.90 14.49 18.35
N LEU A 166 2.69 15.38 18.98
CA LEU A 166 4.14 15.26 19.08
C LEU A 166 4.48 15.05 20.56
N SER A 167 5.11 13.91 20.89
CA SER A 167 5.58 13.69 22.27
C SER A 167 6.83 14.52 22.56
N GLN A 168 7.02 14.90 23.84
CA GLN A 168 8.23 15.61 24.24
C GLN A 168 9.50 14.80 23.90
N LYS A 169 9.50 13.50 24.16
CA LYS A 169 10.61 12.61 23.83
C LYS A 169 10.93 12.62 22.33
N SER A 170 9.91 12.61 21.46
CA SER A 170 10.14 12.70 20.01
C SER A 170 10.68 14.06 19.60
N LEU A 171 10.23 15.15 20.23
CA LEU A 171 10.77 16.49 19.99
C LEU A 171 12.23 16.61 20.40
N ASP A 172 12.60 16.03 21.54
CA ASP A 172 13.99 16.05 22.02
C ASP A 172 14.93 15.31 21.06
N ILE A 173 14.54 14.11 20.62
CA ILE A 173 15.30 13.31 19.64
C ILE A 173 15.38 14.02 18.28
N LEU A 174 14.30 14.63 17.81
CA LEU A 174 14.31 15.43 16.59
C LEU A 174 15.22 16.64 16.70
N THR A 175 15.27 17.28 17.86
CA THR A 175 16.15 18.41 18.11
C THR A 175 17.61 17.99 18.03
N GLU A 176 17.97 16.84 18.63
CA GLU A 176 19.33 16.27 18.53
C GLU A 176 19.68 15.89 17.08
N TYR A 177 18.72 15.39 16.31
CA TYR A 177 18.92 15.03 14.90
C TYR A 177 19.18 16.24 14.00
N TRP A 178 18.56 17.40 14.29
CA TRP A 178 18.66 18.59 13.44
C TRP A 178 19.80 19.55 13.81
N PHE A 179 20.34 19.46 14.99
CA PHE A 179 21.35 20.38 15.51
C PHE A 179 22.57 19.65 16.11
#